data_c12b9bd662bcede636d5bfe888e6a542
#
_entry.id   c12b9bd662bcede636d5bfe888e6a542
#
_cell.length_a   1.000
_cell.length_b   1.000
_cell.length_c   1.000
_cell.angle_alpha   90.00
_cell.angle_beta   90.00
_cell.angle_gamma   90.00
#
_symmetry.space_group_name_H-M   'P 1'
#
loop_
_entity.id
_entity.type
_entity.pdbx_description
1 polymer ?
#
loop_
_entity_poly.entity_id
_entity_poly.type
_entity_poly.pdbx_seq_one_letter_code
_entity_poly.pdbx_strand_id
1 'polypeptide(L)'
;MVLKIHNTLSGTKEIFKPVDESHVRVYACGPTVYNFAHIGNARMAVANDLLINVLRTQFKKVTYVSNITDIDDKIIEAAHELNEPIKNLTTKYTKIYNEDMSYLNVQLPDIQPRATDHIGEMIDLITKLINSGNAYEKNGHVLFHVPSYSKYGVLSKRNRDEQIAGSRVEVAPFKKDPADFILWKPSPDPMPGWESPWGFGRPGWHLECSAMSEKTLGLPFDIHSGGMDLVFPHHENEIAQTCSLHTNHDPDNFAHFWFHNGCLLYTSPSPRDATLSRMPSSA
;
A
#
# COMPACT_ATOMS: atom_id res chain seq x y z
N MET A 1 -29.67 -3.05 -11.84
CA MET A 1 -29.16 -1.66 -11.64
C MET A 1 -27.73 -1.64 -12.12
N VAL A 2 -27.31 -0.62 -12.87
CA VAL A 2 -25.90 -0.54 -13.34
C VAL A 2 -25.06 0.10 -12.24
N LEU A 3 -24.07 -0.65 -11.74
CA LEU A 3 -23.13 -0.15 -10.73
C LEU A 3 -22.18 0.88 -11.36
N LYS A 4 -22.05 2.02 -10.71
CA LYS A 4 -21.07 3.06 -11.07
C LYS A 4 -20.17 3.35 -9.87
N ILE A 5 -18.86 3.34 -10.11
CA ILE A 5 -17.82 3.62 -9.10
C ILE A 5 -17.05 4.86 -9.54
N HIS A 6 -16.70 5.73 -8.59
CA HIS A 6 -15.75 6.82 -8.87
C HIS A 6 -14.35 6.22 -8.96
N ASN A 7 -13.71 6.38 -10.11
CA ASN A 7 -12.35 5.90 -10.34
C ASN A 7 -11.37 7.08 -10.19
N THR A 8 -10.52 7.02 -9.18
CA THR A 8 -9.53 8.08 -8.92
C THR A 8 -8.55 8.25 -10.09
N LEU A 9 -8.25 7.15 -10.80
CA LEU A 9 -7.32 7.19 -11.93
C LEU A 9 -7.83 8.10 -13.06
N SER A 10 -9.10 7.98 -13.43
CA SER A 10 -9.72 8.85 -14.43
C SER A 10 -10.29 10.16 -13.85
N GLY A 11 -10.55 10.20 -12.52
CA GLY A 11 -11.20 11.31 -11.85
C GLY A 11 -12.72 11.38 -12.10
N THR A 12 -13.33 10.33 -12.66
CA THR A 12 -14.72 10.30 -13.06
C THR A 12 -15.50 9.13 -12.47
N LYS A 13 -16.83 9.22 -12.51
CA LYS A 13 -17.73 8.12 -12.12
C LYS A 13 -18.05 7.26 -13.33
N GLU A 14 -17.57 6.04 -13.32
CA GLU A 14 -17.64 5.09 -14.44
C GLU A 14 -18.56 3.91 -14.15
N ILE A 15 -19.07 3.29 -15.22
CA ILE A 15 -19.77 2.01 -15.12
C ILE A 15 -18.74 0.95 -14.77
N PHE A 16 -18.94 0.26 -13.65
CA PHE A 16 -18.09 -0.86 -13.25
C PHE A 16 -18.28 -2.05 -14.18
N LYS A 17 -17.17 -2.48 -14.78
CA LYS A 17 -17.09 -3.72 -15.56
C LYS A 17 -15.90 -4.51 -15.03
N PRO A 18 -16.09 -5.72 -14.53
CA PRO A 18 -14.99 -6.54 -14.02
C PRO A 18 -14.10 -7.05 -15.17
N VAL A 19 -12.85 -7.36 -14.84
CA VAL A 19 -11.89 -8.01 -15.74
C VAL A 19 -12.40 -9.39 -16.16
N ASP A 20 -12.99 -10.10 -15.20
CA ASP A 20 -13.66 -11.39 -15.39
C ASP A 20 -15.09 -11.30 -14.85
N GLU A 21 -16.09 -11.44 -15.73
CA GLU A 21 -17.51 -11.36 -15.34
C GLU A 21 -17.92 -12.42 -14.31
N SER A 22 -17.16 -13.50 -14.19
CA SER A 22 -17.42 -14.58 -13.23
C SER A 22 -16.83 -14.32 -11.85
N HIS A 23 -15.82 -13.42 -11.72
CA HIS A 23 -15.05 -13.24 -10.50
C HIS A 23 -14.51 -11.83 -10.33
N VAL A 24 -15.07 -11.06 -9.43
CA VAL A 24 -14.56 -9.74 -9.04
C VAL A 24 -13.47 -9.87 -7.96
N ARG A 25 -12.36 -9.19 -8.15
CA ARG A 25 -11.19 -9.23 -7.27
C ARG A 25 -10.86 -7.84 -6.75
N VAL A 26 -10.83 -7.69 -5.44
CA VAL A 26 -10.64 -6.40 -4.75
C VAL A 26 -9.48 -6.50 -3.77
N TYR A 27 -8.52 -5.58 -3.88
CA TYR A 27 -7.45 -5.42 -2.91
C TYR A 27 -7.59 -4.08 -2.19
N ALA A 28 -7.47 -4.07 -0.87
CA ALA A 28 -7.39 -2.86 -0.07
C ALA A 28 -6.13 -2.86 0.78
N CYS A 29 -5.38 -1.76 0.77
CA CYS A 29 -4.26 -1.59 1.68
C CYS A 29 -4.76 -1.58 3.12
N GLY A 30 -4.24 -2.52 3.91
CA GLY A 30 -4.64 -2.72 5.29
C GLY A 30 -3.83 -1.88 6.29
N PRO A 31 -4.06 -2.07 7.59
CA PRO A 31 -3.40 -1.30 8.63
C PRO A 31 -1.95 -1.72 8.88
N THR A 32 -1.13 -0.75 9.32
CA THR A 32 0.14 -1.01 10.01
C THR A 32 -0.15 -1.22 11.49
N VAL A 33 0.15 -2.41 12.00
CA VAL A 33 -0.33 -2.87 13.33
C VAL A 33 0.68 -2.63 14.45
N TYR A 34 0.92 -1.37 14.76
CA TYR A 34 1.80 -0.95 15.87
C TYR A 34 1.05 -0.34 17.06
N ASN A 35 -0.23 0.01 16.88
CA ASN A 35 -1.06 0.66 17.89
C ASN A 35 -2.55 0.39 17.61
N PHE A 36 -3.44 0.87 18.50
CA PHE A 36 -4.88 0.81 18.31
C PHE A 36 -5.33 1.52 17.02
N ALA A 37 -6.39 0.99 16.40
CA ALA A 37 -7.02 1.63 15.27
C ALA A 37 -7.61 3.00 15.67
N HIS A 38 -7.49 3.97 14.76
CA HIS A 38 -8.17 5.26 14.88
C HIS A 38 -9.38 5.32 13.93
N ILE A 39 -10.22 6.34 14.11
CA ILE A 39 -11.46 6.51 13.32
C ILE A 39 -11.22 6.54 11.80
N GLY A 40 -10.03 6.95 11.34
CA GLY A 40 -9.65 6.92 9.92
C GLY A 40 -9.55 5.50 9.37
N ASN A 41 -8.97 4.57 10.15
CA ASN A 41 -8.92 3.15 9.80
C ASN A 41 -10.33 2.55 9.75
N ALA A 42 -11.17 2.87 10.75
CA ALA A 42 -12.56 2.43 10.81
C ALA A 42 -13.36 2.92 9.58
N ARG A 43 -13.20 4.20 9.18
CA ARG A 43 -13.86 4.74 7.99
C ARG A 43 -13.48 3.98 6.73
N MET A 44 -12.20 3.68 6.55
CA MET A 44 -11.73 2.91 5.39
C MET A 44 -12.32 1.50 5.39
N ALA A 45 -12.30 0.82 6.53
CA ALA A 45 -12.83 -0.53 6.67
C ALA A 45 -14.35 -0.57 6.37
N VAL A 46 -15.14 0.36 6.93
CA VAL A 46 -16.59 0.47 6.67
C VAL A 46 -16.89 0.80 5.20
N ALA A 47 -16.12 1.70 4.58
CA ALA A 47 -16.31 2.05 3.16
C ALA A 47 -16.04 0.86 2.24
N ASN A 48 -14.98 0.09 2.54
CA ASN A 48 -14.66 -1.13 1.80
C ASN A 48 -15.73 -2.22 2.03
N ASP A 49 -16.17 -2.45 3.26
CA ASP A 49 -17.23 -3.41 3.57
C ASP A 49 -18.52 -3.09 2.80
N LEU A 50 -18.91 -1.81 2.77
CA LEU A 50 -20.07 -1.39 1.97
C LEU A 50 -19.87 -1.69 0.47
N LEU A 51 -18.72 -1.38 -0.10
CA LEU A 51 -18.40 -1.70 -1.49
C LEU A 51 -18.49 -3.20 -1.75
N ILE A 52 -17.86 -4.01 -0.91
CA ILE A 52 -17.83 -5.47 -1.04
C ILE A 52 -19.25 -6.06 -0.94
N ASN A 53 -20.05 -5.60 0.01
CA ASN A 53 -21.43 -6.03 0.16
C ASN A 53 -22.27 -5.69 -1.09
N VAL A 54 -22.12 -4.49 -1.66
CA VAL A 54 -22.77 -4.11 -2.92
C VAL A 54 -22.32 -5.01 -4.07
N LEU A 55 -21.01 -5.27 -4.22
CA LEU A 55 -20.49 -6.16 -5.25
C LEU A 55 -21.05 -7.59 -5.11
N ARG A 56 -21.11 -8.13 -3.89
CA ARG A 56 -21.67 -9.45 -3.59
C ARG A 56 -23.16 -9.58 -3.92
N THR A 57 -23.93 -8.48 -4.00
CA THR A 57 -25.32 -8.51 -4.48
C THR A 57 -25.44 -8.63 -5.99
N GLN A 58 -24.40 -8.30 -6.75
CA GLN A 58 -24.45 -8.22 -8.22
C GLN A 58 -23.60 -9.29 -8.91
N PHE A 59 -22.57 -9.79 -8.24
CA PHE A 59 -21.61 -10.75 -8.80
C PHE A 59 -21.59 -12.05 -7.99
N LYS A 60 -21.47 -13.17 -8.68
CA LYS A 60 -21.52 -14.52 -8.06
C LYS A 60 -20.33 -14.78 -7.15
N LYS A 61 -19.16 -14.27 -7.53
CA LYS A 61 -17.92 -14.43 -6.76
C LYS A 61 -17.23 -13.10 -6.62
N VAL A 62 -16.92 -12.73 -5.38
CA VAL A 62 -16.12 -11.56 -5.04
C VAL A 62 -15.07 -12.02 -4.05
N THR A 63 -13.80 -11.82 -4.38
CA THR A 63 -12.68 -12.05 -3.44
C THR A 63 -12.16 -10.70 -2.96
N TYR A 64 -12.21 -10.50 -1.66
CA TYR A 64 -11.74 -9.32 -0.97
C TYR A 64 -10.46 -9.63 -0.19
N VAL A 65 -9.38 -8.95 -0.52
CA VAL A 65 -8.09 -9.05 0.15
C VAL A 65 -7.78 -7.74 0.85
N SER A 66 -7.37 -7.81 2.11
CA SER A 66 -6.82 -6.66 2.84
C SER A 66 -5.64 -7.13 3.68
N ASN A 67 -4.46 -6.58 3.45
CA ASN A 67 -3.24 -7.04 4.12
C ASN A 67 -3.11 -6.52 5.56
N ILE A 68 -2.16 -7.11 6.26
CA ILE A 68 -1.60 -6.59 7.52
C ILE A 68 -0.14 -6.24 7.26
N THR A 69 0.21 -4.98 7.43
CA THR A 69 1.61 -4.54 7.49
C THR A 69 2.13 -4.80 8.89
N ASP A 70 2.91 -5.86 9.04
CA ASP A 70 3.47 -6.33 10.31
C ASP A 70 5.00 -6.18 10.39
N ILE A 71 5.57 -5.42 9.46
CA ILE A 71 6.95 -4.94 9.48
C ILE A 71 7.01 -3.51 8.94
N ASP A 72 7.47 -2.58 9.73
CA ASP A 72 7.62 -1.16 9.39
C ASP A 72 8.50 -0.49 10.47
N ASP A 73 9.10 0.66 10.17
CA ASP A 73 9.93 1.39 11.15
C ASP A 73 9.15 1.75 12.41
N LYS A 74 7.87 2.14 12.28
CA LYS A 74 6.99 2.44 13.43
C LYS A 74 6.73 1.23 14.30
N ILE A 75 6.65 0.04 13.71
CA ILE A 75 6.49 -1.22 14.44
C ILE A 75 7.77 -1.52 15.22
N ILE A 76 8.94 -1.34 14.58
CA ILE A 76 10.24 -1.56 15.22
C ILE A 76 10.43 -0.60 16.41
N GLU A 77 10.13 0.68 16.21
CA GLU A 77 10.20 1.72 17.24
C GLU A 77 9.25 1.41 18.40
N ALA A 78 7.98 1.12 18.14
CA ALA A 78 7.00 0.78 19.17
C ALA A 78 7.38 -0.49 19.95
N ALA A 79 7.89 -1.52 19.28
CA ALA A 79 8.36 -2.74 19.92
C ALA A 79 9.58 -2.47 20.84
N HIS A 80 10.49 -1.60 20.41
CA HIS A 80 11.63 -1.18 21.20
C HIS A 80 11.21 -0.37 22.45
N GLU A 81 10.31 0.60 22.27
CA GLU A 81 9.77 1.42 23.39
C GLU A 81 9.06 0.57 24.44
N LEU A 82 8.29 -0.43 24.00
CA LEU A 82 7.54 -1.33 24.87
C LEU A 82 8.38 -2.49 25.39
N ASN A 83 9.62 -2.63 24.93
CA ASN A 83 10.50 -3.78 25.21
C ASN A 83 9.79 -5.12 24.95
N GLU A 84 9.06 -5.22 23.83
CA GLU A 84 8.26 -6.37 23.45
C GLU A 84 8.71 -6.88 22.05
N PRO A 85 8.75 -8.22 21.83
CA PRO A 85 9.05 -8.77 20.52
C PRO A 85 8.03 -8.28 19.46
N ILE A 86 8.52 -7.87 18.27
CA ILE A 86 7.68 -7.39 17.17
C ILE A 86 6.52 -8.33 16.86
N LYS A 87 6.79 -9.64 16.83
CA LYS A 87 5.76 -10.66 16.57
C LYS A 87 4.61 -10.62 17.59
N ASN A 88 4.92 -10.39 18.86
CA ASN A 88 3.91 -10.29 19.91
C ASN A 88 3.09 -9.03 19.73
N LEU A 89 3.76 -7.88 19.52
CA LEU A 89 3.14 -6.60 19.28
C LEU A 89 2.17 -6.66 18.10
N THR A 90 2.65 -7.12 16.93
CA THR A 90 1.85 -7.16 15.72
C THR A 90 0.71 -8.18 15.79
N THR A 91 0.91 -9.32 16.46
CA THR A 91 -0.16 -10.29 16.71
C THR A 91 -1.25 -9.70 17.59
N LYS A 92 -0.87 -9.02 18.68
CA LYS A 92 -1.79 -8.34 19.58
C LYS A 92 -2.63 -7.28 18.86
N TYR A 93 -1.99 -6.35 18.14
CA TYR A 93 -2.72 -5.27 17.48
C TYR A 93 -3.49 -5.72 16.23
N THR A 94 -3.07 -6.77 15.55
CA THR A 94 -3.89 -7.41 14.51
C THR A 94 -5.19 -7.95 15.09
N LYS A 95 -5.11 -8.65 16.23
CA LYS A 95 -6.29 -9.19 16.90
C LYS A 95 -7.23 -8.07 17.32
N ILE A 96 -6.70 -7.04 18.00
CA ILE A 96 -7.50 -5.88 18.43
C ILE A 96 -8.15 -5.18 17.23
N TYR A 97 -7.38 -4.93 16.15
CA TYR A 97 -7.93 -4.34 14.94
C TYR A 97 -9.12 -5.13 14.38
N ASN A 98 -8.99 -6.45 14.27
CA ASN A 98 -10.06 -7.31 13.76
C ASN A 98 -11.27 -7.31 14.70
N GLU A 99 -11.07 -7.30 16.01
CA GLU A 99 -12.14 -7.19 17.01
C GLU A 99 -12.86 -5.83 16.91
N ASP A 100 -12.12 -4.72 16.82
CA ASP A 100 -12.68 -3.37 16.67
C ASP A 100 -13.50 -3.25 15.37
N MET A 101 -12.99 -3.78 14.25
CA MET A 101 -13.74 -3.76 12.99
C MET A 101 -14.99 -4.64 13.05
N SER A 102 -14.91 -5.81 13.69
CA SER A 102 -16.07 -6.67 13.93
C SER A 102 -17.13 -5.98 14.80
N TYR A 103 -16.71 -5.18 15.78
CA TYR A 103 -17.63 -4.41 16.63
C TYR A 103 -18.41 -3.34 15.82
N LEU A 104 -17.85 -2.88 14.71
CA LEU A 104 -18.51 -1.99 13.75
C LEU A 104 -19.32 -2.75 12.70
N ASN A 105 -19.51 -4.06 12.85
CA ASN A 105 -20.15 -4.97 11.88
C ASN A 105 -19.44 -5.03 10.51
N VAL A 106 -18.15 -4.67 10.44
CA VAL A 106 -17.33 -4.87 9.25
C VAL A 106 -16.94 -6.33 9.15
N GLN A 107 -17.15 -6.93 7.99
CA GLN A 107 -16.74 -8.32 7.73
C GLN A 107 -15.22 -8.39 7.52
N LEU A 108 -14.62 -9.45 8.03
CA LEU A 108 -13.21 -9.73 7.75
C LEU A 108 -13.01 -9.97 6.25
N PRO A 109 -11.84 -9.62 5.69
CA PRO A 109 -11.51 -9.95 4.31
C PRO A 109 -11.46 -11.46 4.11
N ASP A 110 -11.71 -11.92 2.86
CA ASP A 110 -11.61 -13.34 2.51
C ASP A 110 -10.17 -13.85 2.65
N ILE A 111 -9.19 -12.95 2.39
CA ILE A 111 -7.75 -13.21 2.55
C ILE A 111 -7.11 -12.01 3.25
N GLN A 112 -6.37 -12.28 4.33
CA GLN A 112 -5.65 -11.25 5.09
C GLN A 112 -4.15 -11.58 5.16
N PRO A 113 -3.39 -11.33 4.06
CA PRO A 113 -1.97 -11.67 4.01
C PRO A 113 -1.16 -10.76 4.92
N ARG A 114 -0.07 -11.29 5.48
CA ARG A 114 0.91 -10.54 6.28
C ARG A 114 2.14 -10.23 5.45
N ALA A 115 2.69 -9.04 5.58
CA ALA A 115 3.89 -8.63 4.85
C ALA A 115 5.07 -9.59 5.12
N THR A 116 5.26 -10.01 6.39
CA THR A 116 6.35 -10.91 6.76
C THR A 116 6.26 -12.31 6.16
N ASP A 117 5.07 -12.75 5.74
CA ASP A 117 4.86 -14.05 5.09
C ASP A 117 5.16 -13.99 3.56
N HIS A 118 5.42 -12.79 3.00
CA HIS A 118 5.58 -12.56 1.56
C HIS A 118 6.95 -11.95 1.17
N ILE A 119 7.95 -12.10 2.02
CA ILE A 119 9.31 -11.56 1.76
C ILE A 119 9.92 -12.15 0.48
N GLY A 120 9.68 -13.43 0.21
CA GLY A 120 10.15 -14.09 -1.01
C GLY A 120 9.60 -13.42 -2.28
N GLU A 121 8.30 -13.17 -2.32
CA GLU A 121 7.63 -12.49 -3.44
C GLU A 121 8.14 -11.05 -3.63
N MET A 122 8.43 -10.36 -2.53
CA MET A 122 9.01 -9.01 -2.58
C MET A 122 10.43 -9.03 -3.16
N ILE A 123 11.27 -9.97 -2.76
CA ILE A 123 12.64 -10.14 -3.31
C ILE A 123 12.56 -10.47 -4.80
N ASP A 124 11.63 -11.33 -5.21
CA ASP A 124 11.42 -11.68 -6.61
C ASP A 124 10.99 -10.47 -7.45
N LEU A 125 10.08 -9.64 -6.91
CA LEU A 125 9.64 -8.41 -7.57
C LEU A 125 10.79 -7.41 -7.73
N ILE A 126 11.58 -7.19 -6.67
CA ILE A 126 12.78 -6.34 -6.74
C ILE A 126 13.75 -6.85 -7.80
N THR A 127 13.98 -8.17 -7.84
CA THR A 127 14.90 -8.79 -8.81
C THR A 127 14.42 -8.53 -10.24
N LYS A 128 13.12 -8.67 -10.51
CA LYS A 128 12.53 -8.32 -11.81
C LYS A 128 12.77 -6.85 -12.17
N LEU A 129 12.55 -5.93 -11.20
CA LEU A 129 12.74 -4.49 -11.39
C LEU A 129 14.20 -4.10 -11.66
N ILE A 130 15.16 -4.75 -11.01
CA ILE A 130 16.59 -4.53 -11.30
C ILE A 130 16.93 -5.03 -12.70
N ASN A 131 16.49 -6.24 -13.03
CA ASN A 131 16.77 -6.84 -14.34
C ASN A 131 16.16 -6.05 -15.51
N SER A 132 15.04 -5.38 -15.30
CA SER A 132 14.41 -4.49 -16.30
C SER A 132 14.99 -3.08 -16.34
N GLY A 133 15.94 -2.73 -15.44
CA GLY A 133 16.53 -1.40 -15.34
C GLY A 133 15.69 -0.35 -14.63
N ASN A 134 14.56 -0.75 -14.01
CA ASN A 134 13.67 0.14 -13.28
C ASN A 134 14.11 0.35 -11.82
N ALA A 135 15.00 -0.51 -11.31
CA ALA A 135 15.57 -0.37 -9.97
C ALA A 135 17.10 -0.52 -10.02
N TYR A 136 17.75 -0.08 -8.96
CA TYR A 136 19.20 -0.19 -8.81
C TYR A 136 19.59 -0.38 -7.34
N GLU A 137 20.70 -1.09 -7.14
CA GLU A 137 21.32 -1.24 -5.81
C GLU A 137 22.38 -0.14 -5.60
N LYS A 138 22.43 0.41 -4.41
CA LYS A 138 23.51 1.26 -3.95
C LYS A 138 23.69 1.21 -2.43
N ASN A 139 24.89 0.81 -1.99
CA ASN A 139 25.25 0.73 -0.56
C ASN A 139 24.29 -0.19 0.25
N GLY A 140 23.90 -1.33 -0.31
CA GLY A 140 22.96 -2.25 0.32
C GLY A 140 21.49 -1.82 0.27
N HIS A 141 21.20 -0.64 -0.24
CA HIS A 141 19.84 -0.19 -0.52
C HIS A 141 19.45 -0.54 -1.96
N VAL A 142 18.22 -0.97 -2.16
CA VAL A 142 17.64 -1.04 -3.50
C VAL A 142 16.57 0.03 -3.64
N LEU A 143 16.67 0.81 -4.72
CA LEU A 143 15.76 1.91 -5.00
C LEU A 143 15.08 1.71 -6.36
N PHE A 144 13.79 2.08 -6.43
CA PHE A 144 13.09 2.25 -7.68
C PHE A 144 13.54 3.57 -8.32
N HIS A 145 13.85 3.54 -9.61
CA HIS A 145 14.25 4.72 -10.36
C HIS A 145 13.03 5.38 -11.02
N VAL A 146 12.45 6.37 -10.36
CA VAL A 146 11.20 7.01 -10.79
C VAL A 146 11.21 7.47 -12.24
N PRO A 147 12.30 8.09 -12.79
CA PRO A 147 12.34 8.47 -14.20
C PRO A 147 12.22 7.32 -15.19
N SER A 148 12.42 6.06 -14.78
CA SER A 148 12.24 4.89 -15.65
C SER A 148 10.77 4.56 -15.93
N TYR A 149 9.83 5.07 -15.12
CA TYR A 149 8.40 4.91 -15.33
C TYR A 149 7.79 6.20 -15.87
N SER A 150 7.54 6.25 -17.17
CA SER A 150 7.11 7.46 -17.88
C SER A 150 5.75 8.03 -17.46
N LYS A 151 4.89 7.21 -16.82
CA LYS A 151 3.55 7.60 -16.37
C LYS A 151 3.49 7.92 -14.87
N TYR A 152 4.64 8.10 -14.19
CA TYR A 152 4.63 8.42 -12.76
C TYR A 152 3.89 9.74 -12.48
N GLY A 153 2.95 9.71 -11.53
CA GLY A 153 2.04 10.81 -11.22
C GLY A 153 0.67 10.68 -11.88
N VAL A 154 0.41 9.61 -12.63
CA VAL A 154 -0.85 9.40 -13.35
C VAL A 154 -2.06 9.27 -12.43
N LEU A 155 -1.90 8.65 -11.25
CA LEU A 155 -2.96 8.51 -10.27
C LEU A 155 -3.14 9.79 -9.44
N SER A 156 -2.05 10.32 -8.91
CA SER A 156 -2.06 11.47 -8.00
C SER A 156 -2.27 12.81 -8.67
N LYS A 157 -2.08 12.87 -10.00
CA LYS A 157 -2.10 14.10 -10.81
C LYS A 157 -1.07 15.15 -10.37
N ARG A 158 -0.05 14.75 -9.60
CA ARG A 158 1.00 15.64 -9.11
C ARG A 158 2.05 15.93 -10.18
N ASN A 159 2.45 17.19 -10.26
CA ASN A 159 3.61 17.58 -11.06
C ASN A 159 4.92 17.16 -10.38
N ARG A 160 6.04 17.33 -11.09
CA ARG A 160 7.36 16.85 -10.63
C ARG A 160 7.80 17.45 -9.28
N ASP A 161 7.57 18.74 -9.07
CA ASP A 161 7.98 19.43 -7.84
C ASP A 161 7.14 18.94 -6.65
N GLU A 162 5.86 18.73 -6.85
CA GLU A 162 4.94 18.17 -5.85
C GLU A 162 5.27 16.70 -5.53
N GLN A 163 5.76 15.94 -6.50
CA GLN A 163 6.21 14.56 -6.30
C GLN A 163 7.45 14.53 -5.39
N ILE A 164 8.43 15.40 -5.65
CA ILE A 164 9.65 15.51 -4.85
C ILE A 164 9.32 15.99 -3.43
N ALA A 165 8.51 17.03 -3.30
CA ALA A 165 8.10 17.57 -1.98
C ALA A 165 7.28 16.58 -1.16
N GLY A 166 6.50 15.73 -1.82
CA GLY A 166 5.65 14.72 -1.17
C GLY A 166 6.33 13.36 -0.94
N SER A 167 7.54 13.15 -1.47
CA SER A 167 8.35 11.99 -1.14
C SER A 167 8.91 12.21 0.28
N ARG A 168 8.30 11.57 1.28
CA ARG A 168 8.56 11.74 2.73
C ARG A 168 9.99 11.40 3.20
N VAL A 169 10.95 11.28 2.32
CA VAL A 169 12.31 10.86 2.64
C VAL A 169 13.27 11.95 2.23
N GLU A 170 14.13 12.40 3.16
CA GLU A 170 15.27 13.26 2.84
C GLU A 170 16.01 12.76 1.59
N VAL A 171 16.53 13.70 0.80
CA VAL A 171 17.33 13.38 -0.39
C VAL A 171 18.61 12.70 0.08
N ALA A 172 18.55 11.38 0.22
CA ALA A 172 19.71 10.60 0.63
C ALA A 172 20.78 10.66 -0.50
N PRO A 173 22.05 10.79 -0.15
CA PRO A 173 23.15 11.01 -1.12
C PRO A 173 23.35 9.83 -2.10
N PHE A 174 22.69 8.70 -1.85
CA PHE A 174 22.75 7.53 -2.71
C PHE A 174 21.62 7.47 -3.75
N LYS A 175 20.65 8.40 -3.74
CA LYS A 175 19.60 8.47 -4.77
C LYS A 175 20.15 9.01 -6.08
N LYS A 176 19.76 8.41 -7.22
CA LYS A 176 20.02 8.94 -8.56
C LYS A 176 19.09 10.11 -8.90
N ASP A 177 17.86 10.04 -8.42
CA ASP A 177 16.84 11.05 -8.58
C ASP A 177 16.16 11.33 -7.23
N PRO A 178 15.84 12.57 -6.88
CA PRO A 178 15.20 12.90 -5.60
C PRO A 178 13.89 12.18 -5.31
N ALA A 179 13.12 11.82 -6.36
CA ALA A 179 11.87 11.09 -6.22
C ALA A 179 12.05 9.58 -6.10
N ASP A 180 13.27 9.04 -6.31
CA ASP A 180 13.51 7.61 -6.15
C ASP A 180 13.12 7.15 -4.74
N PHE A 181 12.51 5.97 -4.65
CA PHE A 181 12.03 5.45 -3.38
C PHE A 181 12.59 4.06 -3.08
N ILE A 182 12.64 3.74 -1.79
CA ILE A 182 13.27 2.52 -1.28
C ILE A 182 12.37 1.31 -1.55
N LEU A 183 12.97 0.26 -2.13
CA LEU A 183 12.41 -1.09 -2.27
C LEU A 183 12.98 -2.04 -1.21
N TRP A 184 14.27 -1.89 -0.87
CA TRP A 184 14.95 -2.67 0.16
C TRP A 184 15.94 -1.79 0.91
N LYS A 185 16.03 -1.94 2.22
CA LYS A 185 16.99 -1.21 3.04
C LYS A 185 17.72 -2.12 4.02
N PRO A 186 19.02 -1.89 4.29
CA PRO A 186 19.78 -2.65 5.27
C PRO A 186 19.13 -2.62 6.65
N SER A 187 19.24 -3.73 7.36
CA SER A 187 18.85 -3.86 8.77
C SER A 187 20.10 -4.16 9.59
N PRO A 188 20.73 -3.15 10.19
CA PRO A 188 21.86 -3.38 11.10
C PRO A 188 21.37 -4.09 12.38
N ASP A 189 22.23 -4.96 12.95
CA ASP A 189 21.96 -5.60 14.24
C ASP A 189 21.68 -4.53 15.33
N PRO A 190 20.67 -4.68 16.18
CA PRO A 190 19.72 -5.79 16.32
C PRO A 190 18.39 -5.65 15.55
N MET A 191 18.33 -4.86 14.50
CA MET A 191 17.10 -4.66 13.73
C MET A 191 16.63 -5.94 13.02
N PRO A 192 15.32 -6.17 12.92
CA PRO A 192 14.77 -7.30 12.18
C PRO A 192 15.06 -7.18 10.68
N GLY A 193 15.21 -8.32 10.03
CA GLY A 193 15.47 -8.37 8.60
C GLY A 193 15.53 -9.80 8.08
N TRP A 194 15.73 -9.90 6.79
CA TRP A 194 15.84 -11.14 6.05
C TRP A 194 17.04 -11.11 5.12
N GLU A 195 17.58 -12.28 4.83
CA GLU A 195 18.63 -12.44 3.83
C GLU A 195 18.07 -12.12 2.43
N SER A 196 18.85 -11.40 1.66
CA SER A 196 18.53 -11.06 0.28
C SER A 196 19.79 -11.00 -0.58
N PRO A 197 19.68 -10.97 -1.92
CA PRO A 197 20.83 -10.76 -2.80
C PRO A 197 21.62 -9.47 -2.54
N TRP A 198 21.01 -8.51 -1.86
CA TRP A 198 21.60 -7.19 -1.55
C TRP A 198 22.07 -7.07 -0.10
N GLY A 199 22.07 -8.19 0.62
CA GLY A 199 22.43 -8.28 2.03
C GLY A 199 21.22 -8.37 2.97
N PHE A 200 21.52 -8.50 4.27
CA PHE A 200 20.50 -8.56 5.32
C PHE A 200 19.78 -7.23 5.46
N GLY A 201 18.44 -7.27 5.35
CA GLY A 201 17.65 -6.06 5.31
C GLY A 201 16.15 -6.31 5.37
N ARG A 202 15.38 -5.27 5.06
CA ARG A 202 13.92 -5.30 5.08
C ARG A 202 13.31 -4.57 3.90
N PRO A 203 12.06 -4.92 3.49
CA PRO A 203 11.39 -4.28 2.36
C PRO A 203 11.01 -2.82 2.68
N GLY A 204 10.88 -2.02 1.61
CA GLY A 204 10.21 -0.74 1.66
C GLY A 204 8.69 -0.92 1.68
N TRP A 205 7.99 -0.06 2.39
CA TRP A 205 6.54 -0.13 2.64
C TRP A 205 5.67 -0.27 1.36
N HIS A 206 6.06 0.36 0.25
CA HIS A 206 5.27 0.35 -0.98
C HIS A 206 5.33 -0.99 -1.73
N LEU A 207 6.35 -1.79 -1.49
CA LEU A 207 6.58 -3.05 -2.16
C LEU A 207 5.62 -4.15 -1.70
N GLU A 208 5.20 -4.07 -0.45
CA GLU A 208 4.38 -5.09 0.22
C GLU A 208 3.06 -5.33 -0.51
N CYS A 209 2.30 -4.25 -0.77
CA CYS A 209 0.99 -4.34 -1.41
C CYS A 209 1.11 -4.77 -2.87
N SER A 210 2.14 -4.34 -3.61
CA SER A 210 2.39 -4.81 -4.98
C SER A 210 2.60 -6.32 -5.02
N ALA A 211 3.48 -6.86 -4.15
CA ALA A 211 3.78 -8.28 -4.11
C ALA A 211 2.59 -9.12 -3.60
N MET A 212 1.93 -8.67 -2.53
CA MET A 212 0.80 -9.40 -1.95
C MET A 212 -0.44 -9.40 -2.85
N SER A 213 -0.73 -8.29 -3.54
CA SER A 213 -1.86 -8.23 -4.48
C SER A 213 -1.64 -9.12 -5.70
N GLU A 214 -0.45 -9.09 -6.30
CA GLU A 214 -0.08 -10.00 -7.40
C GLU A 214 -0.21 -11.47 -6.96
N LYS A 215 0.31 -11.81 -5.77
CA LYS A 215 0.29 -13.18 -5.27
C LYS A 215 -1.11 -13.71 -4.98
N THR A 216 -1.97 -12.88 -4.39
CA THR A 216 -3.29 -13.31 -3.91
C THR A 216 -4.39 -13.22 -4.96
N LEU A 217 -4.33 -12.23 -5.85
CA LEU A 217 -5.36 -11.93 -6.82
C LEU A 217 -4.92 -12.16 -8.28
N GLY A 218 -3.62 -12.18 -8.56
CA GLY A 218 -3.09 -12.09 -9.92
C GLY A 218 -3.34 -10.72 -10.56
N LEU A 219 -2.69 -10.46 -11.69
CA LEU A 219 -2.76 -9.18 -12.41
C LEU A 219 -3.38 -9.34 -13.80
N PRO A 220 -4.08 -8.32 -14.30
CA PRO A 220 -4.68 -7.24 -13.53
C PRO A 220 -5.85 -7.71 -12.67
N PHE A 221 -6.19 -6.95 -11.61
CA PHE A 221 -7.40 -7.17 -10.83
C PHE A 221 -8.38 -5.98 -10.94
N ASP A 222 -9.58 -6.10 -10.36
CA ASP A 222 -10.66 -5.17 -10.68
C ASP A 222 -10.55 -3.85 -9.92
N ILE A 223 -10.40 -3.90 -8.59
CA ILE A 223 -10.44 -2.70 -7.75
C ILE A 223 -9.27 -2.69 -6.76
N HIS A 224 -8.48 -1.60 -6.80
CA HIS A 224 -7.55 -1.27 -5.73
C HIS A 224 -8.12 -0.17 -4.84
N SER A 225 -8.12 -0.36 -3.53
CA SER A 225 -8.78 0.53 -2.59
C SER A 225 -7.88 0.99 -1.45
N GLY A 226 -8.18 2.18 -0.91
CA GLY A 226 -7.50 2.73 0.26
C GLY A 226 -8.04 4.12 0.67
N GLY A 227 -7.35 4.75 1.61
CA GLY A 227 -7.61 6.15 1.96
C GLY A 227 -7.05 7.12 0.90
N MET A 228 -7.60 8.32 0.81
CA MET A 228 -7.06 9.37 -0.08
C MET A 228 -5.61 9.75 0.24
N ASP A 229 -5.17 9.53 1.46
CA ASP A 229 -3.80 9.74 1.92
C ASP A 229 -2.81 8.71 1.35
N LEU A 230 -3.31 7.56 0.87
CA LEU A 230 -2.51 6.53 0.21
C LEU A 230 -2.32 6.79 -1.29
N VAL A 231 -3.10 7.68 -1.91
CA VAL A 231 -2.97 7.99 -3.34
C VAL A 231 -1.52 8.35 -3.69
N PHE A 232 -0.90 9.19 -2.84
CA PHE A 232 0.50 9.55 -2.98
C PHE A 232 1.21 9.58 -1.61
N PRO A 233 2.38 8.98 -1.49
CA PRO A 233 3.13 8.29 -2.56
C PRO A 233 2.79 6.80 -2.73
N HIS A 234 2.00 6.18 -1.82
CA HIS A 234 1.89 4.72 -1.69
C HIS A 234 1.36 4.04 -2.96
N HIS A 235 0.13 4.33 -3.36
CA HIS A 235 -0.49 3.71 -4.54
C HIS A 235 0.18 4.12 -5.86
N GLU A 236 0.68 5.37 -5.96
CA GLU A 236 1.47 5.78 -7.12
C GLU A 236 2.73 4.94 -7.26
N ASN A 237 3.42 4.63 -6.15
CA ASN A 237 4.61 3.79 -6.14
C ASN A 237 4.29 2.33 -6.47
N GLU A 238 3.14 1.82 -6.02
CA GLU A 238 2.69 0.47 -6.39
C GLU A 238 2.43 0.34 -7.89
N ILE A 239 1.76 1.34 -8.50
CA ILE A 239 1.59 1.40 -9.96
C ILE A 239 2.95 1.40 -10.66
N ALA A 240 3.88 2.23 -10.20
CA ALA A 240 5.20 2.32 -10.79
C ALA A 240 5.95 0.99 -10.72
N GLN A 241 5.94 0.32 -9.56
CA GLN A 241 6.58 -0.99 -9.38
C GLN A 241 6.01 -2.05 -10.32
N THR A 242 4.70 -2.14 -10.40
CA THR A 242 4.03 -3.19 -11.19
C THR A 242 4.04 -2.89 -12.68
N CYS A 243 3.64 -1.67 -13.06
CA CYS A 243 3.40 -1.34 -14.46
C CYS A 243 4.69 -1.02 -15.24
N SER A 244 5.80 -0.70 -14.57
CA SER A 244 7.09 -0.54 -15.22
C SER A 244 7.66 -1.84 -15.81
N LEU A 245 7.17 -2.99 -15.36
CA LEU A 245 7.52 -4.30 -15.92
C LEU A 245 6.79 -4.62 -17.24
N HIS A 246 5.83 -3.79 -17.64
CA HIS A 246 5.09 -3.91 -18.89
C HIS A 246 5.53 -2.84 -19.89
N THR A 247 5.68 -3.22 -21.16
CA THR A 247 6.20 -2.33 -22.22
C THR A 247 5.34 -1.10 -22.49
N ASN A 248 4.02 -1.19 -22.24
CA ASN A 248 3.07 -0.09 -22.44
C ASN A 248 2.97 0.84 -21.22
N HIS A 249 3.55 0.47 -20.07
CA HIS A 249 3.46 1.21 -18.81
C HIS A 249 2.02 1.58 -18.41
N ASP A 250 1.02 0.76 -18.78
CA ASP A 250 -0.38 1.08 -18.54
C ASP A 250 -0.78 0.75 -17.09
N PRO A 251 -1.36 1.71 -16.34
CA PRO A 251 -1.90 1.45 -15.00
C PRO A 251 -2.93 0.32 -14.94
N ASP A 252 -3.66 0.09 -16.04
CA ASP A 252 -4.63 -1.00 -16.15
C ASP A 252 -3.97 -2.40 -16.12
N ASN A 253 -2.65 -2.50 -16.27
CA ASN A 253 -1.93 -3.75 -16.03
C ASN A 253 -1.89 -4.13 -14.54
N PHE A 254 -2.21 -3.22 -13.64
CA PHE A 254 -2.26 -3.46 -12.21
C PHE A 254 -3.69 -3.58 -11.71
N ALA A 255 -4.47 -2.48 -11.76
CA ALA A 255 -5.88 -2.47 -11.34
C ALA A 255 -6.70 -1.51 -12.23
N HIS A 256 -7.92 -1.94 -12.60
CA HIS A 256 -8.78 -1.15 -13.48
C HIS A 256 -9.48 0.00 -12.77
N PHE A 257 -9.83 -0.17 -11.49
CA PHE A 257 -10.50 0.85 -10.68
C PHE A 257 -9.69 1.17 -9.42
N TRP A 258 -9.53 2.46 -9.16
CA TRP A 258 -8.90 2.99 -7.96
C TRP A 258 -9.95 3.65 -7.09
N PHE A 259 -10.35 2.95 -6.02
CA PHE A 259 -11.40 3.40 -5.12
C PHE A 259 -10.80 3.99 -3.83
N HIS A 260 -10.95 5.31 -3.66
CA HIS A 260 -10.43 5.99 -2.48
C HIS A 260 -11.56 6.63 -1.67
N ASN A 261 -11.58 6.34 -0.38
CA ASN A 261 -12.43 7.04 0.57
C ASN A 261 -11.73 8.29 1.09
N GLY A 262 -12.52 9.35 1.36
CA GLY A 262 -11.97 10.61 1.89
C GLY A 262 -11.24 10.40 3.22
N CYS A 263 -10.08 11.02 3.38
CA CYS A 263 -9.34 11.03 4.64
C CYS A 263 -10.03 11.93 5.65
N LEU A 264 -10.31 11.43 6.85
CA LEU A 264 -10.95 12.23 7.93
C LEU A 264 -10.08 13.38 8.40
N LEU A 265 -8.75 13.21 8.35
CA LEU A 265 -7.80 14.27 8.69
C LEU A 265 -7.93 15.52 7.80
N TYR A 266 -8.37 15.32 6.53
CA TYR A 266 -8.56 16.42 5.58
C TYR A 266 -9.99 16.98 5.57
N THR A 267 -10.98 16.19 6.01
CA THR A 267 -12.40 16.55 5.84
C THR A 267 -13.11 16.94 7.12
N SER A 268 -12.57 16.60 8.29
CA SER A 268 -13.21 16.84 9.60
C SER A 268 -12.15 17.06 10.66
N PRO A 269 -11.56 18.28 10.74
CA PRO A 269 -10.58 18.58 11.78
C PRO A 269 -11.23 18.41 13.16
N SER A 270 -10.70 17.46 13.95
CA SER A 270 -11.03 17.32 15.36
C SER A 270 -9.96 18.01 16.20
N PRO A 271 -10.24 18.38 17.47
CA PRO A 271 -9.21 18.89 18.37
C PRO A 271 -8.01 17.91 18.57
N ARG A 272 -8.27 16.61 18.41
CA ARG A 272 -7.23 15.57 18.44
C ARG A 272 -6.41 15.55 17.14
N ASP A 273 -7.06 15.76 15.98
CA ASP A 273 -6.41 15.85 14.68
C ASP A 273 -5.58 17.12 14.55
N ALA A 274 -6.03 18.24 15.14
CA ALA A 274 -5.28 19.49 15.18
C ALA A 274 -3.96 19.36 15.94
N THR A 275 -3.86 18.43 16.88
CA THR A 275 -2.61 18.13 17.61
C THR A 275 -1.70 17.22 16.76
N LEU A 276 -2.28 16.30 15.99
CA LEU A 276 -1.53 15.41 15.07
C LEU A 276 -1.15 16.12 13.76
N SER A 277 -1.99 17.06 13.26
CA SER A 277 -1.68 17.85 12.05
C SER A 277 -0.60 18.93 12.29
N ARG A 278 -0.23 19.17 13.55
CA ARG A 278 0.91 20.00 13.92
C ARG A 278 2.22 19.23 14.00
N MET A 279 2.21 17.92 13.77
CA MET A 279 3.47 17.24 13.46
C MET A 279 3.97 17.80 12.15
N PRO A 280 5.17 18.41 12.13
CA PRO A 280 5.74 18.97 10.92
C PRO A 280 5.78 17.88 9.85
N SER A 281 5.54 18.26 8.61
CA SER A 281 5.77 17.38 7.44
C SER A 281 7.26 17.00 7.28
N SER A 282 8.04 17.19 8.31
CA SER A 282 9.48 16.92 8.45
C SER A 282 9.76 16.04 9.67
N ALA A 283 9.03 14.93 9.81
CA ALA A 283 9.45 13.85 10.70
C ALA A 283 9.34 12.53 9.96
#